data_79ba8c011f0416293688f3dd38df1e36
#
_entry.id   79ba8c011f0416293688f3dd38df1e36
#
_cell.length_a   1.000
_cell.length_b   1.000
_cell.length_c   1.000
_cell.angle_alpha   90.00
_cell.angle_beta   90.00
_cell.angle_gamma   90.00
#
_symmetry.space_group_name_H-M   'P 1'
#
loop_
_entity.id
_entity.type
_entity.pdbx_description
1 polymer ?
#
loop_
_entity_poly.entity_id
_entity_poly.type
_entity_poly.pdbx_seq_one_letter_code
_entity_poly.pdbx_strand_id
1 'polypeptide(L)' 'MNDPIGDMLTRIRNASLRGKSTVETPASKLRAWVLDVLADEGYIRGYEKMTGKDGHPAIEISLKYYDGTPVIREVKRVSK' A
#
# COMPACT_ATOMS: atom_id res chain seq x y z
N MET A 1 2.69 20.29 0.89
CA MET A 1 3.76 19.45 1.44
C MET A 1 3.64 18.02 1.00
N ASN A 2 4.74 17.45 0.60
CA ASN A 2 4.73 16.07 0.14
C ASN A 2 5.05 15.11 1.26
N ASP A 3 4.18 14.14 1.40
CA ASP A 3 4.38 13.08 2.38
C ASP A 3 4.21 11.76 1.64
N PRO A 4 5.32 11.21 1.12
CA PRO A 4 5.21 10.00 0.31
C PRO A 4 4.53 8.84 1.02
N ILE A 5 4.78 8.70 2.32
CA ILE A 5 4.19 7.61 3.06
C ILE A 5 2.72 7.89 3.34
N GLY A 6 2.38 9.11 3.73
CA GLY A 6 0.99 9.48 3.94
C GLY A 6 0.17 9.32 2.67
N ASP A 7 0.73 9.73 1.53
CA ASP A 7 0.05 9.58 0.25
C ASP A 7 -0.19 8.10 -0.07
N MET A 8 0.83 7.27 0.16
CA MET A 8 0.70 5.84 -0.09
C MET A 8 -0.37 5.22 0.80
N LEU A 9 -0.38 5.56 2.08
CA LEU A 9 -1.36 5.02 3.00
C LEU A 9 -2.77 5.46 2.62
N THR A 10 -2.92 6.69 2.15
CA THR A 10 -4.20 7.17 1.68
C THR A 10 -4.67 6.39 0.46
N ARG A 11 -3.77 6.09 -0.48
CA ARG A 11 -4.11 5.29 -1.64
C ARG A 11 -4.57 3.89 -1.23
N ILE A 12 -3.87 3.29 -0.28
CA ILE A 12 -4.25 1.97 0.23
C ILE A 12 -5.63 2.02 0.86
N ARG A 13 -5.86 3.02 1.69
CA ARG A 13 -7.14 3.17 2.37
C ARG A 13 -8.29 3.34 1.38
N ASN A 14 -8.10 4.22 0.41
CA ASN A 14 -9.15 4.47 -0.59
C ASN A 14 -9.43 3.23 -1.42
N ALA A 15 -8.38 2.52 -1.83
CA ALA A 15 -8.56 1.29 -2.59
C ALA A 15 -9.28 0.24 -1.76
N SER A 16 -8.96 0.15 -0.47
CA SER A 16 -9.62 -0.80 0.42
C SER A 16 -11.10 -0.50 0.57
N LEU A 17 -11.45 0.79 0.67
CA LEU A 17 -12.84 1.17 0.78
C LEU A 17 -13.63 0.84 -0.47
N ARG A 18 -12.95 0.79 -1.62
CA ARG A 18 -13.59 0.44 -2.88
C ARG A 18 -13.54 -1.05 -3.18
N GLY A 19 -13.00 -1.84 -2.28
CA GLY A 19 -12.93 -3.29 -2.47
C GLY A 19 -11.97 -3.74 -3.54
N LYS A 20 -10.94 -2.96 -3.82
CA LYS A 20 -9.98 -3.32 -4.84
C LYS A 20 -9.00 -4.37 -4.34
N SER A 21 -8.51 -5.20 -5.26
CA SER A 21 -7.53 -6.24 -4.91
C SER A 21 -6.13 -5.66 -4.78
N THR A 22 -5.81 -4.69 -5.60
CA THR A 22 -4.46 -4.11 -5.63
C THR A 22 -4.54 -2.61 -5.79
N VAL A 23 -3.42 -1.96 -5.50
CA VAL A 23 -3.28 -0.52 -5.70
C VAL A 23 -1.83 -0.23 -6.06
N GLU A 24 -1.61 0.75 -6.93
CA GLU A 24 -0.28 1.15 -7.36
C GLU A 24 0.18 2.40 -6.64
N THR A 25 1.49 2.48 -6.42
CA THR A 25 2.11 3.67 -5.88
C THR A 25 3.49 3.83 -6.53
N PRO A 26 4.00 5.05 -6.66
CA PRO A 26 5.37 5.22 -7.16
C PRO A 26 6.36 4.48 -6.27
N ALA A 27 7.40 3.93 -6.88
CA ALA A 27 8.39 3.16 -6.14
C ALA A 27 9.38 4.08 -5.44
N SER A 28 9.79 3.69 -4.24
CA SER A 28 10.89 4.33 -3.54
C SER A 28 11.35 3.36 -2.46
N LYS A 29 12.57 3.57 -1.98
CA LYS A 29 13.09 2.71 -0.93
C LYS A 29 12.28 2.83 0.34
N LEU A 30 11.87 4.05 0.67
CA LEU A 30 11.10 4.28 1.88
C LEU A 30 9.73 3.60 1.80
N ARG A 31 9.06 3.72 0.67
CA ARG A 31 7.78 3.07 0.49
C ARG A 31 7.91 1.56 0.58
N ALA A 32 8.95 1.00 -0.05
CA ALA A 32 9.17 -0.44 -0.01
C ALA A 32 9.43 -0.90 1.43
N TRP A 33 10.19 -0.13 2.18
CA TRP A 33 10.46 -0.49 3.57
C TRP A 33 9.17 -0.52 4.40
N VAL A 34 8.33 0.50 4.23
CA VAL A 34 7.07 0.55 4.96
C VAL A 34 6.18 -0.62 4.55
N LEU A 35 6.17 -0.96 3.26
CA LEU A 35 5.36 -2.08 2.78
C LEU A 35 5.88 -3.40 3.33
N ASP A 36 7.20 -3.54 3.48
CA ASP A 36 7.75 -4.73 4.13
C ASP A 36 7.22 -4.86 5.54
N VAL A 37 7.18 -3.76 6.27
CA VAL A 37 6.66 -3.79 7.64
C VAL A 37 5.17 -4.15 7.63
N LEU A 38 4.40 -3.56 6.74
CA LEU A 38 2.97 -3.84 6.66
C LEU A 38 2.71 -5.30 6.32
N ALA A 39 3.49 -5.85 5.40
CA ALA A 39 3.32 -7.26 5.03
C ALA A 39 3.72 -8.17 6.18
N ASP A 40 4.80 -7.81 6.86
CA ASP A 40 5.27 -8.60 8.00
C ASP A 40 4.26 -8.61 9.14
N GLU A 41 3.58 -7.48 9.34
CA GLU A 41 2.57 -7.38 10.37
C GLU A 41 1.21 -7.95 9.94
N GLY A 42 1.09 -8.33 8.69
CA GLY A 42 -0.14 -8.94 8.23
C GLY A 42 -1.21 -7.96 7.77
N TYR A 43 -0.85 -6.72 7.50
CA TYR A 43 -1.82 -5.73 7.02
C TYR A 43 -2.07 -5.80 5.53
N ILE A 44 -1.10 -6.26 4.76
CA ILE A 44 -1.24 -6.44 3.33
C ILE A 44 -0.74 -7.84 2.98
N ARG A 45 -1.13 -8.33 1.80
CA ARG A 45 -0.67 -9.64 1.36
C ARG A 45 0.76 -9.60 0.88
N GLY A 46 1.16 -8.47 0.34
CA GLY A 46 2.50 -8.32 -0.17
C GLY A 46 2.54 -7.22 -1.22
N TYR A 47 3.66 -7.13 -1.93
CA TYR A 47 3.78 -6.14 -2.98
C TYR A 47 4.81 -6.62 -3.99
N GLU A 48 4.76 -6.03 -5.19
CA GLU A 48 5.71 -6.34 -6.24
C GLU A 48 6.14 -5.07 -6.93
N LYS A 49 7.40 -5.02 -7.32
CA LYS A 49 7.90 -3.92 -8.11
C LYS A 49 7.47 -4.12 -9.55
N MET A 50 7.10 -3.03 -10.21
CA MET A 50 6.64 -3.09 -11.57
C MET A 50 6.97 -1.79 -12.28
N THR A 51 6.72 -1.74 -13.57
CA THR A 51 6.85 -0.51 -14.34
C THR A 51 5.47 0.07 -14.54
N GLY A 52 5.29 1.33 -14.17
CA GLY A 52 4.02 1.99 -14.34
C GLY A 52 3.70 2.27 -15.79
N LYS A 53 2.50 2.79 -16.03
CA LYS A 53 2.05 3.07 -17.39
C LYS A 53 2.92 4.07 -18.10
N ASP A 54 3.49 5.00 -17.37
CA ASP A 54 4.33 6.04 -17.93
C ASP A 54 5.80 5.63 -18.01
N GLY A 55 6.11 4.38 -17.72
CA GLY A 55 7.48 3.89 -17.78
C GLY A 55 8.29 4.12 -16.53
N HIS A 56 7.70 4.71 -15.51
CA HIS A 56 8.40 4.94 -14.24
C HIS A 56 8.25 3.75 -13.30
N PRO A 57 9.23 3.53 -12.42
CA PRO A 57 9.12 2.44 -11.46
C PRO A 57 7.91 2.62 -10.55
N ALA A 58 7.23 1.54 -10.28
CA ALA A 58 6.06 1.56 -9.42
C ALA A 58 6.04 0.31 -8.57
N ILE A 59 5.15 0.30 -7.59
CA ILE A 59 4.93 -0.86 -6.74
C ILE A 59 3.46 -1.19 -6.78
N GLU A 60 3.15 -2.44 -7.02
CA GLU A 60 1.78 -2.93 -6.95
C GLU A 60 1.60 -3.59 -5.59
N ILE A 61 0.66 -3.09 -4.81
CA ILE A 61 0.41 -3.56 -3.46
C ILE A 61 -0.81 -4.46 -3.48
N SER A 62 -0.68 -5.68 -2.96
CA SER A 62 -1.78 -6.62 -2.88
C SER A 62 -2.48 -6.44 -1.54
N LEU A 63 -3.73 -6.03 -1.58
CA LEU A 63 -4.49 -5.73 -0.38
C LEU A 63 -5.03 -7.01 0.25
N LYS A 64 -5.28 -6.94 1.54
CA LYS A 64 -5.72 -8.08 2.31
C LYS A 64 -7.10 -7.81 2.91
N TYR A 65 -7.98 -8.79 2.79
CA TYR A 65 -9.31 -8.70 3.34
C TYR A 65 -9.56 -9.90 4.25
N TYR A 66 -10.39 -9.68 5.24
CA TYR A 66 -10.81 -10.75 6.13
C TYR A 66 -12.33 -10.65 6.28
N ASP A 67 -12.99 -11.72 5.85
CA ASP A 67 -14.46 -11.78 5.94
C ASP A 67 -15.09 -10.57 5.23
N GLY A 68 -14.53 -10.20 4.08
CA GLY A 68 -15.08 -9.11 3.29
C GLY A 68 -14.70 -7.72 3.79
N THR A 69 -13.91 -7.64 4.84
CA THR A 69 -13.51 -6.37 5.43
C THR A 69 -12.02 -6.15 5.25
N PRO A 70 -11.61 -4.94 4.81
CA PRO A 70 -10.18 -4.67 4.67
C PRO A 70 -9.48 -4.79 6.01
N VAL A 71 -8.35 -5.49 6.01
CA VAL A 71 -7.55 -5.62 7.22
C VAL A 71 -6.94 -4.29 7.60
N ILE A 72 -6.58 -3.50 6.58
CA ILE A 72 -5.87 -2.24 6.79
C ILE A 72 -6.80 -1.04 6.81
N ARG A 73 -7.88 -1.11 7.53
CA ARG A 73 -8.82 0.02 7.51
C ARG A 73 -8.44 1.18 8.40
N GLU A 74 -7.55 0.98 9.35
CA GLU A 74 -7.12 2.07 10.20
C GLU A 74 -5.63 2.03 10.42
N VAL A 75 -4.90 2.72 9.59
CA VAL A 75 -3.44 2.69 9.64
C VAL A 75 -2.93 4.03 10.13
N LYS A 76 -3.26 4.36 11.35
CA LYS A 76 -2.95 5.69 11.85
C LYS A 76 -1.52 5.85 12.30
N ARG A 77 -0.93 4.80 12.82
CA ARG A 77 0.33 4.90 13.50
C ARG A 77 1.44 4.10 12.89
N VAL A 78 1.25 3.67 11.66
CA VAL A 78 2.23 2.79 11.05
C VAL A 78 3.58 3.50 10.91
N SER A 79 3.54 4.78 10.66
CA SER A 79 4.76 5.53 10.40
C SER A 79 5.49 5.98 11.66
N LYS A 80 4.97 5.71 12.78
CA LYS A 80 5.59 6.16 14.02
C LYS A 80 6.89 5.42 14.28
#